data_4aa60f41727bdba2c85dfbe1afbc8f2d
#
_entry.id   4aa60f41727bdba2c85dfbe1afbc8f2d
#
_cell.length_a   1.000
_cell.length_b   1.000
_cell.length_c   1.000
_cell.angle_alpha   90.00
_cell.angle_beta   90.00
_cell.angle_gamma   90.00
#
_symmetry.space_group_name_H-M   'P 1'
#
loop_
_entity.id
_entity.type
_entity.pdbx_description
1 polymer ?
#
loop_
_entity_poly.entity_id
_entity_poly.type
_entity_poly.pdbx_seq_one_letter_code
_entity_poly.pdbx_strand_id
1 'polypeptide(L)'
;MRSCNINWRLTDDRGTTAVEFAIIAPAMVMLLVGIMSLSLMLFAIGSMHFAVEDAARCASSRPTVCSSAATTVAYAQSRYSGVLATPVFTYATAACGYQVSASVTYTFDVGTYQQSVPLSATSCFP
;
A
#
# COMPACT_ATOMS: atom_id res chain seq x y z
N MET A 1 47.18 11.51 55.88
CA MET A 1 46.02 11.93 55.10
C MET A 1 46.41 11.88 53.63
N ARG A 2 46.00 10.83 52.86
CA ARG A 2 46.26 10.74 51.43
C ARG A 2 45.03 11.29 50.69
N SER A 3 45.26 12.43 50.03
CA SER A 3 44.26 13.08 49.17
C SER A 3 44.01 12.19 47.93
N CYS A 4 42.84 11.66 47.79
CA CYS A 4 42.42 10.87 46.62
C CYS A 4 42.05 11.85 45.52
N ASN A 5 42.97 12.12 44.58
CA ASN A 5 42.73 12.93 43.40
C ASN A 5 41.97 12.09 42.38
N ILE A 6 40.66 12.20 42.39
CA ILE A 6 39.79 11.60 41.36
C ILE A 6 39.83 12.53 40.15
N ASN A 7 40.73 12.26 39.20
CA ASN A 7 40.73 12.87 37.89
C ASN A 7 39.58 12.25 37.05
N TRP A 8 38.41 12.87 37.09
CA TRP A 8 37.36 12.62 36.12
C TRP A 8 37.82 13.20 34.78
N ARG A 9 38.45 12.35 33.95
CA ARG A 9 38.61 12.66 32.53
C ARG A 9 37.26 12.47 31.86
N LEU A 10 36.48 13.54 31.81
CA LEU A 10 35.25 13.67 31.00
C LEU A 10 35.63 13.93 29.54
N THR A 11 36.37 13.01 28.95
CA THR A 11 36.53 12.93 27.49
C THR A 11 35.94 11.59 27.06
N ASP A 12 34.64 11.45 27.25
CA ASP A 12 33.92 10.32 26.69
C ASP A 12 33.21 10.80 25.42
N ASP A 13 33.96 10.86 24.29
CA ASP A 13 33.46 11.17 22.96
C ASP A 13 32.41 10.13 22.49
N ARG A 14 32.30 9.00 23.18
CA ARG A 14 31.31 7.96 22.93
C ARG A 14 29.88 8.37 23.30
N GLY A 15 29.71 9.29 24.23
CA GLY A 15 28.40 9.81 24.64
C GLY A 15 27.79 10.76 23.60
N THR A 16 28.63 11.53 22.90
CA THR A 16 28.16 12.52 21.90
C THR A 16 27.53 11.84 20.68
N THR A 17 28.15 10.80 20.14
CA THR A 17 27.59 10.02 19.01
C THR A 17 26.30 9.30 19.37
N ALA A 18 26.15 8.84 20.61
CA ALA A 18 24.91 8.20 21.05
C ALA A 18 23.75 9.20 21.13
N VAL A 19 23.99 10.42 21.56
CA VAL A 19 22.98 11.49 21.62
C VAL A 19 22.59 11.96 20.22
N GLU A 20 23.54 12.15 19.32
CA GLU A 20 23.28 12.51 17.91
C GLU A 20 22.41 11.43 17.23
N PHE A 21 22.76 10.16 17.42
CA PHE A 21 21.96 9.04 16.87
C PHE A 21 20.55 9.01 17.47
N ALA A 22 20.40 9.25 18.77
CA ALA A 22 19.10 9.24 19.44
C ALA A 22 18.14 10.32 18.90
N ILE A 23 18.66 11.45 18.41
CA ILE A 23 17.86 12.53 17.82
C ILE A 23 17.47 12.19 16.37
N ILE A 24 18.37 11.58 15.60
CA ILE A 24 18.16 11.29 14.18
C ILE A 24 17.33 10.02 13.97
N ALA A 25 17.50 9.01 14.83
CA ALA A 25 16.86 7.71 14.68
C ALA A 25 15.31 7.77 14.58
N PRO A 26 14.59 8.55 15.40
CA PRO A 26 13.14 8.66 15.26
C PRO A 26 12.70 9.22 13.91
N ALA A 27 13.39 10.23 13.39
CA ALA A 27 13.08 10.82 12.09
C ALA A 27 13.33 9.82 10.95
N MET A 28 14.43 9.07 11.01
CA MET A 28 14.72 8.00 10.05
C MET A 28 13.67 6.87 10.08
N VAL A 29 13.26 6.46 11.27
CA VAL A 29 12.23 5.41 11.40
C VAL A 29 10.90 5.89 10.81
N MET A 30 10.46 7.11 11.10
CA MET A 30 9.23 7.68 10.51
C MET A 30 9.31 7.75 8.98
N LEU A 31 10.46 8.13 8.43
CA LEU A 31 10.67 8.19 6.98
C LEU A 31 10.58 6.79 6.36
N LEU A 32 11.23 5.79 6.96
CA LEU A 32 11.20 4.41 6.46
C LEU A 32 9.77 3.82 6.51
N VAL A 33 9.03 4.03 7.60
CA VAL A 33 7.64 3.59 7.72
C VAL A 33 6.76 4.29 6.68
N GLY A 34 6.97 5.60 6.44
CA GLY A 34 6.25 6.35 5.42
C GLY A 34 6.48 5.81 4.00
N ILE A 35 7.73 5.55 3.63
CA ILE A 35 8.09 4.96 2.33
C ILE A 35 7.46 3.57 2.18
N MET A 36 7.51 2.74 3.21
CA MET A 36 6.94 1.40 3.19
C MET A 36 5.42 1.43 3.00
N SER A 37 4.71 2.30 3.71
CA SER A 37 3.27 2.48 3.58
C SER A 37 2.87 2.97 2.19
N LEU A 38 3.62 3.94 1.64
CA LEU A 38 3.40 4.44 0.28
C LEU A 38 3.62 3.34 -0.77
N SER A 39 4.66 2.52 -0.62
CA SER A 39 4.96 1.42 -1.53
C SER A 39 3.84 0.37 -1.55
N LEU A 40 3.28 0.04 -0.39
CA LEU A 40 2.16 -0.89 -0.28
C LEU A 40 0.88 -0.33 -0.93
N MET A 41 0.62 0.98 -0.78
CA MET A 41 -0.50 1.64 -1.45
C MET A 41 -0.34 1.59 -2.97
N LEU A 42 0.84 1.92 -3.49
CA LEU A 42 1.12 1.88 -4.93
C LEU A 42 1.02 0.45 -5.50
N PHE A 43 1.47 -0.53 -4.73
CA PHE A 43 1.30 -1.94 -5.10
C PHE A 43 -0.19 -2.34 -5.18
N ALA A 44 -1.01 -1.91 -4.21
CA ALA A 44 -2.45 -2.18 -4.23
C ALA A 44 -3.13 -1.55 -5.45
N ILE A 45 -2.79 -0.29 -5.80
CA ILE A 45 -3.29 0.39 -7.00
C ILE A 45 -2.90 -0.38 -8.27
N GLY A 46 -1.64 -0.74 -8.41
CA GLY A 46 -1.14 -1.50 -9.57
C GLY A 46 -1.83 -2.85 -9.71
N SER A 47 -2.00 -3.57 -8.60
CA SER A 47 -2.73 -4.85 -8.56
C SER A 47 -4.21 -4.70 -8.92
N MET A 48 -4.88 -3.61 -8.50
CA MET A 48 -6.25 -3.31 -8.90
C MET A 48 -6.37 -3.06 -10.42
N HIS A 49 -5.49 -2.21 -10.97
CA HIS A 49 -5.49 -1.95 -12.41
C HIS A 49 -5.28 -3.22 -13.22
N PHE A 50 -4.32 -4.05 -12.81
CA PHE A 50 -4.08 -5.34 -13.44
C PHE A 50 -5.32 -6.26 -13.38
N ALA A 51 -5.96 -6.36 -12.22
CA ALA A 51 -7.11 -7.23 -12.02
C ALA A 51 -8.33 -6.81 -12.86
N VAL A 52 -8.63 -5.50 -12.94
CA VAL A 52 -9.77 -5.01 -13.75
C VAL A 52 -9.48 -5.13 -15.25
N GLU A 53 -8.24 -4.92 -15.69
CA GLU A 53 -7.85 -5.07 -17.08
C GLU A 53 -7.93 -6.52 -17.55
N ASP A 54 -7.37 -7.46 -16.77
CA ASP A 54 -7.41 -8.88 -17.10
C ASP A 54 -8.86 -9.44 -17.07
N ALA A 55 -9.69 -8.96 -16.14
CA ALA A 55 -11.10 -9.35 -16.07
C ALA A 55 -11.94 -8.79 -17.24
N ALA A 56 -11.70 -7.55 -17.66
CA ALA A 56 -12.36 -6.96 -18.82
C ALA A 56 -11.99 -7.71 -20.12
N ARG A 57 -10.72 -8.07 -20.27
CA ARG A 57 -10.25 -8.93 -21.37
C ARG A 57 -10.84 -10.34 -21.31
N CYS A 58 -10.97 -10.91 -20.10
CA CYS A 58 -11.58 -12.21 -19.93
C CYS A 58 -13.04 -12.21 -20.41
N ALA A 59 -13.82 -11.18 -20.06
CA ALA A 59 -15.21 -11.03 -20.47
C ALA A 59 -15.37 -10.92 -22.00
N SER A 60 -14.44 -10.24 -22.67
CA SER A 60 -14.44 -10.10 -24.14
C SER A 60 -13.96 -11.36 -24.86
N SER A 61 -12.83 -11.96 -24.42
CA SER A 61 -12.14 -13.01 -25.20
C SER A 61 -12.39 -14.43 -24.71
N ARG A 62 -12.91 -14.61 -23.49
CA ARG A 62 -13.13 -15.93 -22.87
C ARG A 62 -14.54 -16.09 -22.27
N PRO A 63 -15.59 -16.10 -23.11
CA PRO A 63 -16.98 -16.16 -22.64
C PRO A 63 -17.30 -17.45 -21.87
N THR A 64 -16.50 -18.49 -21.99
CA THR A 64 -16.68 -19.75 -21.24
C THR A 64 -16.20 -19.63 -19.78
N VAL A 65 -15.26 -18.74 -19.49
CA VAL A 65 -14.72 -18.51 -18.14
C VAL A 65 -15.43 -17.34 -17.47
N CYS A 66 -15.57 -16.23 -18.18
CA CYS A 66 -16.24 -15.01 -17.73
C CYS A 66 -17.62 -14.88 -18.38
N SER A 67 -18.49 -15.90 -18.17
CA SER A 67 -19.80 -16.02 -18.81
C SER A 67 -20.88 -15.10 -18.23
N SER A 68 -20.66 -14.53 -17.07
CA SER A 68 -21.63 -13.68 -16.37
C SER A 68 -20.91 -12.60 -15.54
N ALA A 69 -21.67 -11.60 -15.09
CA ALA A 69 -21.15 -10.59 -14.18
C ALA A 69 -20.51 -11.20 -12.93
N ALA A 70 -21.16 -12.21 -12.34
CA ALA A 70 -20.66 -12.87 -11.12
C ALA A 70 -19.33 -13.61 -11.36
N THR A 71 -19.21 -14.35 -12.48
CA THR A 71 -17.97 -15.07 -12.80
C THR A 71 -16.83 -14.11 -13.16
N THR A 72 -17.13 -12.99 -13.83
CA THR A 72 -16.14 -11.95 -14.16
C THR A 72 -15.63 -11.26 -12.90
N VAL A 73 -16.53 -10.92 -11.97
CA VAL A 73 -16.15 -10.33 -10.67
C VAL A 73 -15.31 -11.31 -9.84
N ALA A 74 -15.69 -12.58 -9.76
CA ALA A 74 -14.93 -13.61 -9.07
C ALA A 74 -13.53 -13.79 -9.69
N TYR A 75 -13.45 -13.73 -11.02
CA TYR A 75 -12.16 -13.76 -11.73
C TYR A 75 -11.30 -12.55 -11.38
N ALA A 76 -11.86 -11.33 -11.38
CA ALA A 76 -11.14 -10.12 -10.98
C ALA A 76 -10.60 -10.23 -9.55
N GLN A 77 -11.42 -10.72 -8.61
CA GLN A 77 -11.01 -10.94 -7.22
C GLN A 77 -9.84 -11.93 -7.11
N SER A 78 -9.84 -13.01 -7.91
CA SER A 78 -8.75 -13.99 -7.92
C SER A 78 -7.44 -13.44 -8.47
N ARG A 79 -7.49 -12.36 -9.26
CA ARG A 79 -6.31 -11.70 -9.83
C ARG A 79 -5.74 -10.59 -8.97
N TYR A 80 -6.52 -10.14 -7.98
CA TYR A 80 -6.06 -9.13 -7.04
C TYR A 80 -5.11 -9.75 -6.01
N SER A 81 -3.92 -9.21 -5.86
CA SER A 81 -2.89 -9.67 -4.92
C SER A 81 -2.51 -8.62 -3.87
N GLY A 82 -3.28 -7.55 -3.73
CA GLY A 82 -3.05 -6.55 -2.68
C GLY A 82 -3.33 -7.10 -1.28
N VAL A 83 -2.46 -6.74 -0.32
CA VAL A 83 -2.48 -7.29 1.05
C VAL A 83 -3.22 -6.42 2.08
N LEU A 84 -3.57 -5.16 1.74
CA LEU A 84 -3.99 -4.16 2.74
C LEU A 84 -5.49 -3.88 2.77
N ALA A 85 -6.22 -4.13 1.70
CA ALA A 85 -7.65 -3.89 1.64
C ALA A 85 -8.28 -4.76 0.55
N THR A 86 -9.52 -5.18 0.76
CA THR A 86 -10.27 -5.96 -0.22
C THR A 86 -11.09 -5.01 -1.08
N PRO A 87 -10.75 -4.81 -2.38
CA PRO A 87 -11.52 -3.95 -3.26
C PRO A 87 -12.88 -4.57 -3.60
N VAL A 88 -13.85 -3.72 -3.81
CA VAL A 88 -15.15 -4.09 -4.35
C VAL A 88 -15.06 -4.00 -5.88
N PHE A 89 -15.28 -5.13 -6.55
CA PHE A 89 -15.31 -5.20 -8.01
C PHE A 89 -16.75 -5.14 -8.52
N THR A 90 -16.96 -4.40 -9.59
CA THR A 90 -18.24 -4.30 -10.29
C THR A 90 -18.05 -4.52 -11.78
N TYR A 91 -19.04 -5.14 -12.42
CA TYR A 91 -19.07 -5.38 -13.85
C TYR A 91 -20.27 -4.67 -14.47
N ALA A 92 -20.10 -4.06 -15.63
CA ALA A 92 -21.14 -3.44 -16.42
C ALA A 92 -20.83 -3.56 -17.90
N THR A 93 -21.86 -3.52 -18.74
CA THR A 93 -21.73 -3.30 -20.17
C THR A 93 -21.88 -1.80 -20.46
N ALA A 94 -20.89 -1.21 -21.12
CA ALA A 94 -20.84 0.20 -21.46
C ALA A 94 -20.71 0.37 -22.99
N ALA A 95 -20.75 1.62 -23.46
CA ALA A 95 -20.55 1.91 -24.88
C ALA A 95 -19.18 1.46 -25.44
N CYS A 96 -18.19 1.32 -24.58
CA CYS A 96 -16.84 0.83 -24.90
C CYS A 96 -16.73 -0.71 -24.91
N GLY A 97 -17.78 -1.43 -24.47
CA GLY A 97 -17.78 -2.89 -24.33
C GLY A 97 -17.97 -3.36 -22.90
N TYR A 98 -17.16 -4.33 -22.50
CA TYR A 98 -17.20 -4.92 -21.17
C TYR A 98 -16.36 -4.10 -20.19
N GLN A 99 -17.03 -3.45 -19.24
CA GLN A 99 -16.38 -2.59 -18.25
C GLN A 99 -16.29 -3.30 -16.90
N VAL A 100 -15.10 -3.32 -16.32
CA VAL A 100 -14.87 -3.78 -14.94
C VAL A 100 -14.28 -2.61 -14.15
N SER A 101 -14.85 -2.34 -12.99
CA SER A 101 -14.38 -1.30 -12.07
C SER A 101 -14.08 -1.91 -10.71
N ALA A 102 -13.07 -1.37 -10.04
CA ALA A 102 -12.70 -1.70 -8.67
C ALA A 102 -12.62 -0.43 -7.84
N SER A 103 -13.06 -0.49 -6.59
CA SER A 103 -12.95 0.60 -5.63
C SER A 103 -12.58 0.08 -4.26
N VAL A 104 -11.72 0.82 -3.55
CA VAL A 104 -11.33 0.53 -2.17
C VAL A 104 -10.96 1.84 -1.47
N THR A 105 -11.21 1.92 -0.18
CA THR A 105 -10.75 3.03 0.64
C THR A 105 -9.54 2.57 1.43
N TYR A 106 -8.42 3.22 1.21
CA TYR A 106 -7.18 2.99 1.96
C TYR A 106 -7.09 3.98 3.11
N THR A 107 -6.93 3.50 4.33
CA THR A 107 -6.77 4.33 5.52
C THR A 107 -5.33 4.29 6.01
N PHE A 108 -4.73 5.47 6.11
CA PHE A 108 -3.46 5.66 6.80
C PHE A 108 -3.75 5.95 8.26
N ASP A 109 -3.19 5.15 9.15
CA ASP A 109 -3.26 5.36 10.60
C ASP A 109 -1.85 5.66 11.11
N VAL A 110 -1.66 6.89 11.59
CA VAL A 110 -0.40 7.33 12.21
C VAL A 110 -0.73 7.85 13.61
N GLY A 111 -1.00 6.91 14.51
CA GLY A 111 -1.34 7.20 15.89
C GLY A 111 -2.67 7.93 16.07
N THR A 112 -2.65 9.24 16.30
CA THR A 112 -3.87 10.05 16.49
C THR A 112 -4.43 10.63 15.19
N TYR A 113 -3.73 10.48 14.08
CA TYR A 113 -4.12 11.02 12.78
C TYR A 113 -4.50 9.90 11.81
N GLN A 114 -5.75 9.93 11.34
CA GLN A 114 -6.25 9.01 10.33
C GLN A 114 -6.60 9.77 9.05
N GLN A 115 -6.06 9.32 7.94
CA GLN A 115 -6.39 9.85 6.62
C GLN A 115 -6.88 8.71 5.72
N SER A 116 -8.05 8.89 5.11
CA SER A 116 -8.61 7.94 4.16
C SER A 116 -8.45 8.45 2.73
N VAL A 117 -7.97 7.58 1.85
CA VAL A 117 -7.80 7.87 0.42
C VAL A 117 -8.63 6.87 -0.38
N PRO A 118 -9.65 7.33 -1.14
CA PRO A 118 -10.39 6.46 -2.03
C PRO A 118 -9.53 6.14 -3.26
N LEU A 119 -9.39 4.86 -3.56
CA LEU A 119 -8.68 4.34 -4.72
C LEU A 119 -9.70 3.69 -5.65
N SER A 120 -9.58 3.94 -6.95
CA SER A 120 -10.43 3.33 -7.97
C SER A 120 -9.62 2.98 -9.21
N ALA A 121 -10.02 1.88 -9.85
CA ALA A 121 -9.48 1.46 -11.13
C ALA A 121 -10.65 1.03 -12.03
N THR A 122 -10.60 1.37 -13.30
CA THR A 122 -11.61 1.00 -14.28
C THR A 122 -10.94 0.63 -15.58
N SER A 123 -11.38 -0.47 -16.19
CA SER A 123 -10.95 -0.91 -17.50
C SER A 123 -12.14 -1.31 -18.33
N CYS A 124 -12.08 -1.11 -19.64
CA CYS A 124 -13.11 -1.44 -20.59
C CYS A 124 -12.48 -2.09 -21.82
N PHE A 125 -13.09 -3.18 -22.27
CA PHE A 125 -12.64 -3.93 -23.45
C PHE A 125 -13.82 -4.19 -24.40
N PRO A 126 -13.67 -3.91 -25.72
CA PRO A 126 -14.70 -4.14 -26.72
C PRO A 126 -14.96 -5.62 -26.99
#